data_c908eb0b42b701ff0b52642483030ad7
#
_entry.id   c908eb0b42b701ff0b52642483030ad7
#
_cell.length_a   1.000
_cell.length_b   1.000
_cell.length_c   1.000
_cell.angle_alpha   90.00
_cell.angle_beta   90.00
_cell.angle_gamma   90.00
#
_symmetry.space_group_name_H-M   'P 1'
#
loop_
_entity.id
_entity.type
_entity.pdbx_description
1 polymer ?
#
loop_
_entity_poly.entity_id
_entity_poly.type
_entity_poly.pdbx_seq_one_letter_code
_entity_poly.pdbx_strand_id
1 'polypeptide(L)'
;RLLTTYNIKTPMTSYHEYNKWTKLDYILGYLEEEEVALVSEAGTPGISDPGYELVVAASQRGILVVPIPGVSVVTTALTVSGLATDRFSYLGFLPRKANGRRRLLDTVVNECGTLIVLEAPHRLLATLNDMLLILGDRRIAACRELTKIHEEVFRGSVSQAIEHFTEP
;
A
#
# COMPACT_ATOMS: atom_id res chain seq x y z
N ARG A 1 9.43 -11.04 -15.70
CA ARG A 1 10.35 -11.89 -14.90
C ARG A 1 9.61 -13.08 -14.30
N LEU A 2 8.52 -12.88 -13.49
CA LEU A 2 7.75 -13.98 -12.91
C LEU A 2 7.24 -14.96 -13.98
N LEU A 3 6.53 -14.46 -14.97
CA LEU A 3 5.96 -15.29 -16.05
C LEU A 3 7.04 -16.05 -16.82
N THR A 4 8.18 -15.42 -17.08
CA THR A 4 9.32 -16.07 -17.73
C THR A 4 9.89 -17.19 -16.89
N THR A 5 10.04 -16.96 -15.56
CA THR A 5 10.56 -17.97 -14.62
C THR A 5 9.67 -19.21 -14.56
N TYR A 6 8.35 -19.03 -14.62
CA TYR A 6 7.38 -20.13 -14.58
C TYR A 6 6.90 -20.57 -15.96
N ASN A 7 7.55 -20.10 -17.05
CA ASN A 7 7.20 -20.43 -18.43
C ASN A 7 5.73 -20.20 -18.77
N ILE A 8 5.13 -19.14 -18.22
CA ILE A 8 3.75 -18.74 -18.48
C ILE A 8 3.72 -17.92 -19.75
N LYS A 9 2.95 -18.37 -20.76
CA LYS A 9 2.84 -17.76 -22.09
C LYS A 9 1.54 -16.99 -22.31
N THR A 10 0.72 -16.87 -21.29
CA THR A 10 -0.56 -16.14 -21.34
C THR A 10 -0.33 -14.69 -21.81
N PRO A 11 -1.10 -14.18 -22.77
CA PRO A 11 -1.00 -12.81 -23.23
C PRO A 11 -1.19 -11.82 -22.08
N MET A 12 -0.44 -10.71 -22.12
CA MET A 12 -0.51 -9.68 -21.10
C MET A 12 -0.92 -8.33 -21.68
N THR A 13 -1.66 -7.57 -20.90
CA THR A 13 -1.88 -6.15 -21.14
C THR A 13 -1.50 -5.34 -19.90
N SER A 14 -0.99 -4.13 -20.11
CA SER A 14 -0.72 -3.23 -19.00
C SER A 14 -2.02 -2.65 -18.45
N TYR A 15 -2.14 -2.57 -17.11
CA TYR A 15 -3.21 -1.90 -16.41
C TYR A 15 -2.62 -1.08 -15.26
N HIS A 16 -2.70 0.26 -15.35
CA HIS A 16 -2.09 1.16 -14.39
C HIS A 16 -2.92 2.46 -14.29
N GLU A 17 -2.62 3.29 -13.31
CA GLU A 17 -3.38 4.50 -12.97
C GLU A 17 -3.66 5.41 -14.18
N TYR A 18 -2.71 5.52 -15.13
CA TYR A 18 -2.84 6.41 -16.29
C TYR A 18 -3.65 5.81 -17.45
N ASN A 19 -3.83 4.49 -17.49
CA ASN A 19 -4.57 3.83 -18.59
C ASN A 19 -5.81 3.06 -18.12
N LYS A 20 -6.10 3.03 -16.83
CA LYS A 20 -7.17 2.22 -16.23
C LYS A 20 -8.53 2.45 -16.90
N TRP A 21 -8.87 3.68 -17.23
CA TRP A 21 -10.14 4.02 -17.86
C TRP A 21 -10.22 3.57 -19.33
N THR A 22 -9.14 3.74 -20.07
CA THR A 22 -9.09 3.32 -21.50
C THR A 22 -8.99 1.80 -21.65
N LYS A 23 -8.47 1.11 -20.63
CA LYS A 23 -8.34 -0.35 -20.63
C LYS A 23 -9.52 -1.07 -19.99
N LEU A 24 -10.35 -0.36 -19.22
CA LEU A 24 -11.45 -0.97 -18.48
C LEU A 24 -12.41 -1.74 -19.39
N ASP A 25 -12.97 -1.06 -20.41
CA ASP A 25 -13.92 -1.69 -21.32
C ASP A 25 -13.30 -2.83 -22.14
N TYR A 26 -12.04 -2.69 -22.54
CA TYR A 26 -11.29 -3.73 -23.22
C TYR A 26 -11.16 -4.99 -22.35
N ILE A 27 -10.78 -4.85 -21.07
CA ILE A 27 -10.64 -5.98 -20.16
C ILE A 27 -12.01 -6.59 -19.84
N LEU A 28 -13.03 -5.76 -19.64
CA LEU A 28 -14.39 -6.24 -19.39
C LEU A 28 -14.98 -7.02 -20.57
N GLY A 29 -14.64 -6.64 -21.81
CA GLY A 29 -15.00 -7.41 -23.00
C GLY A 29 -14.35 -8.81 -23.01
N TYR A 30 -13.10 -8.93 -22.58
CA TYR A 30 -12.46 -10.25 -22.42
C TYR A 30 -13.13 -11.11 -21.34
N LEU A 31 -13.56 -10.49 -20.24
CA LEU A 31 -14.19 -11.18 -19.11
C LEU A 31 -15.57 -11.76 -19.44
N GLU A 32 -16.16 -11.42 -20.57
CA GLU A 32 -17.42 -12.00 -21.05
C GLU A 32 -17.23 -13.44 -21.59
N GLU A 33 -16.02 -13.76 -22.08
CA GLU A 33 -15.71 -15.03 -22.75
C GLU A 33 -14.54 -15.79 -22.11
N GLU A 34 -13.66 -15.10 -21.38
CA GLU A 34 -12.39 -15.60 -20.89
C GLU A 34 -12.12 -15.22 -19.43
N GLU A 35 -11.24 -15.95 -18.78
CA GLU A 35 -10.74 -15.59 -17.45
C GLU A 35 -9.58 -14.59 -17.54
N VAL A 36 -9.56 -13.61 -16.65
CA VAL A 36 -8.48 -12.62 -16.55
C VAL A 36 -7.87 -12.63 -15.16
N ALA A 37 -6.55 -12.74 -15.08
CA ALA A 37 -5.81 -12.60 -13.83
C ALA A 37 -5.24 -11.18 -13.70
N LEU A 38 -5.62 -10.46 -12.64
CA LEU A 38 -4.98 -9.20 -12.27
C LEU A 38 -3.78 -9.48 -11.37
N VAL A 39 -2.61 -9.00 -11.78
CA VAL A 39 -1.36 -9.15 -11.02
C VAL A 39 -0.70 -7.79 -10.81
N SER A 40 -0.02 -7.62 -9.67
CA SER A 40 0.80 -6.44 -9.36
C SER A 40 2.28 -6.80 -9.31
N GLU A 41 3.15 -5.81 -9.37
CA GLU A 41 4.61 -6.02 -9.27
C GLU A 41 5.02 -6.44 -7.86
N ALA A 42 4.29 -5.99 -6.84
CA ALA A 42 4.51 -6.35 -5.44
C ALA A 42 3.21 -6.21 -4.64
N GLY A 43 3.01 -7.10 -3.66
CA GLY A 43 1.85 -7.06 -2.77
C GLY A 43 0.54 -7.52 -3.43
N THR A 44 -0.57 -6.98 -2.94
CA THR A 44 -1.92 -7.37 -3.36
C THR A 44 -2.48 -6.37 -4.36
N PRO A 45 -2.90 -6.78 -5.57
CA PRO A 45 -3.57 -5.90 -6.53
C PRO A 45 -4.77 -5.18 -5.91
N GLY A 46 -4.99 -3.93 -6.30
CA GLY A 46 -6.10 -3.11 -5.80
C GLY A 46 -5.88 -2.45 -4.43
N ILE A 47 -4.81 -2.81 -3.70
CA ILE A 47 -4.46 -2.19 -2.41
C ILE A 47 -3.26 -1.26 -2.63
N SER A 48 -3.50 0.03 -2.76
CA SER A 48 -2.53 1.05 -3.20
C SER A 48 -1.92 0.78 -4.58
N ASP A 49 -2.54 -0.09 -5.33
CA ASP A 49 -2.26 -0.47 -6.70
C ASP A 49 -3.53 -0.37 -7.55
N PRO A 50 -3.45 -0.24 -8.88
CA PRO A 50 -4.62 -0.28 -9.75
C PRO A 50 -5.39 -1.60 -9.61
N GLY A 51 -6.73 -1.53 -9.71
CA GLY A 51 -7.58 -2.72 -9.63
C GLY A 51 -8.98 -2.46 -9.10
N TYR A 52 -9.14 -1.48 -8.23
CA TYR A 52 -10.42 -1.16 -7.59
C TYR A 52 -11.54 -0.95 -8.63
N GLU A 53 -11.31 -0.11 -9.64
CA GLU A 53 -12.32 0.20 -10.66
C GLU A 53 -12.68 -1.03 -11.50
N LEU A 54 -11.72 -1.89 -11.79
CA LEU A 54 -11.96 -3.15 -12.51
C LEU A 54 -12.81 -4.11 -11.68
N VAL A 55 -12.51 -4.27 -10.39
CA VAL A 55 -13.30 -5.11 -9.47
C VAL A 55 -14.73 -4.60 -9.35
N VAL A 56 -14.91 -3.28 -9.20
CA VAL A 56 -16.25 -2.67 -9.14
C VAL A 56 -17.04 -2.93 -10.42
N ALA A 57 -16.43 -2.68 -11.57
CA ALA A 57 -17.11 -2.84 -12.87
C ALA A 57 -17.44 -4.30 -13.18
N ALA A 58 -16.53 -5.24 -12.86
CA ALA A 58 -16.78 -6.68 -12.97
C ALA A 58 -17.94 -7.14 -12.08
N SER A 59 -17.94 -6.70 -10.81
CA SER A 59 -19.01 -7.02 -9.85
C SER A 59 -20.36 -6.47 -10.29
N GLN A 60 -20.41 -5.27 -10.85
CA GLN A 60 -21.64 -4.67 -11.39
C GLN A 60 -22.19 -5.43 -12.59
N ARG A 61 -21.35 -6.13 -13.35
CA ARG A 61 -21.73 -7.00 -14.47
C ARG A 61 -22.03 -8.44 -14.04
N GLY A 62 -21.99 -8.75 -12.75
CA GLY A 62 -22.20 -10.11 -12.23
C GLY A 62 -21.05 -11.08 -12.52
N ILE A 63 -19.88 -10.57 -12.92
CA ILE A 63 -18.68 -11.38 -13.17
C ILE A 63 -18.07 -11.76 -11.82
N LEU A 64 -17.79 -13.06 -11.64
CA LEU A 64 -17.20 -13.59 -10.41
C LEU A 64 -15.78 -13.08 -10.23
N VAL A 65 -15.52 -12.43 -9.11
CA VAL A 65 -14.16 -12.01 -8.70
C VAL A 65 -13.64 -12.96 -7.63
N VAL A 66 -12.59 -13.71 -7.94
CA VAL A 66 -11.99 -14.69 -7.05
C VAL A 66 -10.70 -14.12 -6.44
N PRO A 67 -10.64 -13.95 -5.11
CA PRO A 67 -9.41 -13.50 -4.44
C PRO A 67 -8.39 -14.64 -4.36
N ILE A 68 -7.16 -14.37 -4.74
CA ILE A 68 -6.03 -15.27 -4.52
C ILE A 68 -5.23 -14.75 -3.33
N PRO A 69 -5.23 -15.43 -2.18
CA PRO A 69 -4.45 -15.00 -1.01
C PRO A 69 -2.96 -14.89 -1.33
N GLY A 70 -2.34 -13.84 -0.85
CA GLY A 70 -0.93 -13.57 -1.11
C GLY A 70 -0.31 -12.64 -0.08
N VAL A 71 0.90 -12.17 -0.39
CA VAL A 71 1.67 -11.28 0.46
C VAL A 71 1.04 -9.89 0.52
N SER A 72 1.11 -9.26 1.71
CA SER A 72 0.68 -7.88 1.91
C SER A 72 1.67 -7.16 2.81
N VAL A 73 2.22 -6.06 2.35
CA VAL A 73 3.12 -5.22 3.16
C VAL A 73 2.42 -4.68 4.40
N VAL A 74 1.11 -4.46 4.34
CA VAL A 74 0.30 -3.94 5.45
C VAL A 74 0.34 -4.89 6.63
N THR A 75 -0.04 -6.15 6.42
CA THR A 75 -0.04 -7.17 7.48
C THR A 75 1.37 -7.58 7.85
N THR A 76 2.30 -7.68 6.90
CA THR A 76 3.71 -8.00 7.18
C THR A 76 4.34 -6.96 8.10
N ALA A 77 4.20 -5.66 7.82
CA ALA A 77 4.70 -4.61 8.68
C ALA A 77 4.04 -4.63 10.05
N LEU A 78 2.73 -4.82 10.11
CA LEU A 78 1.99 -4.85 11.36
C LEU A 78 2.47 -5.98 12.28
N THR A 79 2.69 -7.20 11.75
CA THR A 79 3.12 -8.36 12.54
C THR A 79 4.50 -8.19 13.17
N VAL A 80 5.41 -7.42 12.53
CA VAL A 80 6.76 -7.18 13.06
C VAL A 80 6.89 -5.86 13.80
N SER A 81 5.84 -5.02 13.81
CA SER A 81 5.91 -3.67 14.37
C SER A 81 6.07 -3.63 15.90
N GLY A 82 5.51 -4.61 16.63
CA GLY A 82 5.37 -4.57 18.08
C GLY A 82 4.30 -3.55 18.55
N LEU A 83 3.43 -3.10 17.67
CA LEU A 83 2.24 -2.29 17.98
C LEU A 83 1.00 -3.18 18.05
N ALA A 84 -0.11 -2.65 18.58
CA ALA A 84 -1.39 -3.36 18.65
C ALA A 84 -1.87 -3.80 17.26
N THR A 85 -2.30 -5.06 17.14
CA THR A 85 -2.69 -5.67 15.86
C THR A 85 -4.18 -5.96 15.74
N ASP A 86 -4.91 -5.88 16.84
CA ASP A 86 -6.33 -6.15 16.94
C ASP A 86 -7.19 -5.12 16.23
N ARG A 87 -6.69 -3.89 16.12
CA ARG A 87 -7.37 -2.77 15.46
C ARG A 87 -6.37 -1.88 14.76
N PHE A 88 -6.54 -1.67 13.46
CA PHE A 88 -5.67 -0.80 12.68
C PHE A 88 -6.43 -0.12 11.53
N SER A 89 -5.91 1.02 11.11
CA SER A 89 -6.39 1.77 9.96
C SER A 89 -5.27 1.94 8.93
N TYR A 90 -5.51 1.52 7.70
CA TYR A 90 -4.58 1.67 6.59
C TYR A 90 -4.90 2.93 5.78
N LEU A 91 -3.97 3.87 5.71
CA LEU A 91 -4.14 5.16 5.05
C LEU A 91 -3.47 5.21 3.67
N GLY A 92 -2.72 4.17 3.29
CA GLY A 92 -1.97 4.16 2.03
C GLY A 92 -0.86 5.21 1.99
N PHE A 93 -0.57 5.75 0.81
CA PHE A 93 0.38 6.85 0.64
C PHE A 93 -0.23 8.19 1.06
N LEU A 94 0.44 8.89 1.95
CA LEU A 94 0.00 10.20 2.37
C LEU A 94 0.17 11.24 1.24
N PRO A 95 -0.67 12.29 1.21
CA PRO A 95 -0.57 13.36 0.24
C PRO A 95 0.83 13.96 0.14
N ARG A 96 1.30 14.22 -1.09
CA ARG A 96 2.65 14.78 -1.34
C ARG A 96 2.82 16.18 -0.75
N LYS A 97 1.78 17.03 -0.85
CA LYS A 97 1.77 18.39 -0.33
C LYS A 97 1.57 18.38 1.18
N ALA A 98 2.41 19.10 1.94
CA ALA A 98 2.37 19.16 3.39
C ALA A 98 0.97 19.51 3.94
N ASN A 99 0.28 20.51 3.38
CA ASN A 99 -1.06 20.90 3.82
C ASN A 99 -2.08 19.75 3.67
N GLY A 100 -2.02 18.98 2.59
CA GLY A 100 -2.90 17.82 2.39
C GLY A 100 -2.57 16.70 3.36
N ARG A 101 -1.27 16.43 3.60
CA ARG A 101 -0.79 15.43 4.53
C ARG A 101 -1.22 15.75 5.96
N ARG A 102 -1.01 16.99 6.42
CA ARG A 102 -1.43 17.44 7.74
C ARG A 102 -2.94 17.34 7.95
N ARG A 103 -3.73 17.75 6.95
CA ARG A 103 -5.19 17.62 7.02
C ARG A 103 -5.62 16.15 7.17
N LEU A 104 -5.01 15.24 6.43
CA LEU A 104 -5.33 13.82 6.57
C LEU A 104 -4.92 13.28 7.94
N LEU A 105 -3.73 13.63 8.44
CA LEU A 105 -3.28 13.24 9.78
C LEU A 105 -4.21 13.78 10.88
N ASP A 106 -4.72 14.99 10.73
CA ASP A 106 -5.66 15.61 11.65
C ASP A 106 -6.98 14.83 11.76
N THR A 107 -7.45 14.23 10.66
CA THR A 107 -8.67 13.40 10.69
C THR A 107 -8.54 12.12 11.51
N VAL A 108 -7.31 11.67 11.77
CA VAL A 108 -7.02 10.42 12.48
C VAL A 108 -6.33 10.64 13.83
N VAL A 109 -6.29 11.87 14.33
CA VAL A 109 -5.63 12.22 15.61
C VAL A 109 -6.20 11.45 16.78
N ASN A 110 -7.51 11.19 16.77
CA ASN A 110 -8.25 10.48 17.82
C ASN A 110 -8.37 8.96 17.55
N GLU A 111 -7.74 8.44 16.50
CA GLU A 111 -7.78 7.01 16.20
C GLU A 111 -6.97 6.25 17.26
N CYS A 112 -7.64 5.30 17.94
CA CYS A 112 -7.05 4.50 19.00
C CYS A 112 -6.29 3.27 18.48
N GLY A 113 -6.56 2.85 17.23
CA GLY A 113 -5.89 1.72 16.60
C GLY A 113 -4.53 2.09 16.01
N THR A 114 -3.79 1.08 15.57
CA THR A 114 -2.53 1.30 14.86
C THR A 114 -2.79 1.91 13.49
N LEU A 115 -2.14 3.03 13.21
CA LEU A 115 -2.17 3.66 11.88
C LEU A 115 -1.06 3.08 11.00
N ILE A 116 -1.40 2.66 9.79
CA ILE A 116 -0.43 2.14 8.82
C ILE A 116 -0.40 3.06 7.61
N VAL A 117 0.78 3.55 7.29
CA VAL A 117 1.03 4.41 6.12
C VAL A 117 2.15 3.86 5.27
N LEU A 118 2.09 4.12 3.98
CA LEU A 118 3.20 3.90 3.05
C LEU A 118 3.88 5.24 2.76
N GLU A 119 5.21 5.24 2.74
CA GLU A 119 5.95 6.46 2.41
C GLU A 119 7.19 6.18 1.57
N ALA A 120 7.48 7.08 0.66
CA ALA A 120 8.69 7.02 -0.13
C ALA A 120 9.91 7.49 0.71
N PRO A 121 11.11 6.87 0.55
CA PRO A 121 12.28 7.20 1.38
C PRO A 121 12.62 8.69 1.41
N HIS A 122 12.60 9.36 0.26
CA HIS A 122 12.92 10.79 0.14
C HIS A 122 11.91 11.73 0.81
N ARG A 123 10.75 11.21 1.27
CA ARG A 123 9.70 11.98 1.95
C ARG A 123 9.60 11.63 3.43
N LEU A 124 10.29 10.57 3.88
CA LEU A 124 10.14 10.01 5.22
C LEU A 124 10.30 11.07 6.32
N LEU A 125 11.39 11.81 6.32
CA LEU A 125 11.66 12.83 7.36
C LEU A 125 10.59 13.93 7.38
N ALA A 126 10.15 14.40 6.20
CA ALA A 126 9.08 15.40 6.14
C ALA A 126 7.75 14.86 6.68
N THR A 127 7.47 13.59 6.44
CA THR A 127 6.27 12.92 6.93
C THR A 127 6.34 12.68 8.44
N LEU A 128 7.48 12.22 8.97
CA LEU A 128 7.68 12.05 10.41
C LEU A 128 7.55 13.38 11.18
N ASN A 129 8.10 14.47 10.64
CA ASN A 129 7.93 15.80 11.24
C ASN A 129 6.46 16.26 11.27
N ASP A 130 5.68 16.00 10.21
CA ASP A 130 4.24 16.29 10.23
C ASP A 130 3.48 15.36 11.18
N MET A 131 3.89 14.09 11.31
CA MET A 131 3.31 13.17 12.31
C MET A 131 3.59 13.65 13.74
N LEU A 132 4.83 14.05 14.03
CA LEU A 132 5.19 14.61 15.34
C LEU A 132 4.35 15.84 15.70
N LEU A 133 4.17 16.73 14.71
CA LEU A 133 3.40 17.96 14.89
C LEU A 133 1.91 17.71 15.16
N ILE A 134 1.28 16.77 14.44
CA ILE A 134 -0.18 16.57 14.45
C ILE A 134 -0.58 15.45 15.42
N LEU A 135 0.13 14.34 15.42
CA LEU A 135 -0.21 13.15 16.21
C LEU A 135 0.51 13.12 17.55
N GLY A 136 1.53 13.99 17.74
CA GLY A 136 2.42 13.96 18.90
C GLY A 136 3.49 12.86 18.81
N ASP A 137 4.29 12.72 19.87
CA ASP A 137 5.40 11.78 19.92
C ASP A 137 4.93 10.36 20.28
N ARG A 138 4.14 9.76 19.40
CA ARG A 138 3.61 8.40 19.54
C ARG A 138 4.67 7.34 19.32
N ARG A 139 4.42 6.13 19.82
CA ARG A 139 5.18 4.94 19.41
C ARG A 139 5.00 4.68 17.93
N ILE A 140 6.10 4.33 17.26
CA ILE A 140 6.14 4.05 15.84
C ILE A 140 7.00 2.81 15.56
N ALA A 141 6.68 2.11 14.49
CA ALA A 141 7.59 1.18 13.82
C ALA A 141 7.76 1.65 12.37
N ALA A 142 9.00 1.87 11.95
CA ALA A 142 9.33 2.16 10.56
C ALA A 142 9.99 0.93 9.95
N CYS A 143 9.32 0.36 8.94
CA CYS A 143 9.76 -0.85 8.26
C CYS A 143 10.24 -0.50 6.85
N ARG A 144 11.45 -0.91 6.50
CA ARG A 144 11.97 -0.75 5.13
C ARG A 144 12.59 -2.04 4.63
N GLU A 145 12.58 -2.23 3.32
CA GLU A 145 13.17 -3.38 2.62
C GLU A 145 12.71 -4.73 3.21
N LEU A 146 11.46 -4.80 3.71
CA LEU A 146 10.88 -6.03 4.26
C LEU A 146 11.04 -7.18 3.26
N THR A 147 11.47 -8.34 3.78
CA THR A 147 11.77 -9.57 3.04
C THR A 147 12.99 -9.49 2.10
N LYS A 148 13.79 -8.41 2.15
CA LYS A 148 15.00 -8.23 1.35
C LYS A 148 16.26 -8.30 2.23
N ILE A 149 17.43 -8.28 1.59
CA ILE A 149 18.73 -8.42 2.28
C ILE A 149 18.98 -7.29 3.30
N HIS A 150 18.49 -6.09 3.03
CA HIS A 150 18.65 -4.92 3.90
C HIS A 150 17.38 -4.60 4.66
N GLU A 151 16.67 -5.64 5.12
CA GLU A 151 15.48 -5.47 5.94
C GLU A 151 15.83 -4.74 7.24
N GLU A 152 15.02 -3.74 7.56
CA GLU A 152 15.13 -3.01 8.79
C GLU A 152 13.74 -2.73 9.37
N VAL A 153 13.64 -2.91 10.69
CA VAL A 153 12.46 -2.57 11.48
C VAL A 153 12.90 -1.73 12.67
N PHE A 154 12.83 -0.43 12.51
CA PHE A 154 13.01 0.52 13.63
C PHE A 154 11.77 0.51 14.53
N ARG A 155 11.96 0.59 15.83
CA ARG A 155 10.89 0.71 16.84
C ARG A 155 11.29 1.75 17.88
N GLY A 156 10.42 2.73 18.10
CA GLY A 156 10.69 3.82 19.03
C GLY A 156 9.54 4.80 19.09
N SER A 157 9.82 6.06 19.40
CA SER A 157 8.92 7.19 19.23
C SER A 157 9.13 7.86 17.86
N VAL A 158 8.21 8.76 17.47
CA VAL A 158 8.34 9.53 16.23
C VAL A 158 9.60 10.40 16.27
N SER A 159 9.91 11.03 17.41
CA SER A 159 11.13 11.84 17.59
C SER A 159 12.40 11.00 17.41
N GLN A 160 12.46 9.82 18.02
CA GLN A 160 13.58 8.89 17.87
C GLN A 160 13.73 8.40 16.43
N ALA A 161 12.62 8.19 15.72
CA ALA A 161 12.67 7.85 14.29
C ALA A 161 13.25 8.99 13.44
N ILE A 162 12.92 10.25 13.75
CA ILE A 162 13.50 11.42 13.06
C ILE A 162 15.01 11.44 13.27
N GLU A 163 15.50 11.24 14.50
CA GLU A 163 16.93 11.18 14.81
C GLU A 163 17.60 10.05 14.01
N HIS A 164 17.06 8.84 14.10
CA HIS A 164 17.62 7.64 13.44
C HIS A 164 17.73 7.79 11.92
N PHE A 165 16.72 8.34 11.27
CA PHE A 165 16.72 8.48 9.80
C PHE A 165 17.33 9.81 9.31
N THR A 166 17.78 10.68 10.17
CA THR A 166 18.54 11.90 9.82
C THR A 166 20.03 11.60 9.72
N GLU A 167 20.53 10.64 10.48
CA GLU A 167 21.91 10.18 10.39
C GLU A 167 22.14 9.40 9.08
N PRO A 168 23.23 9.65 8.35
CA PRO A 168 23.50 9.05 7.05
C PRO A 168 23.88 7.57 7.12
#